data_ab939d542aadd710adc61cd64314a2e1
#
_entry.id   ab939d542aadd710adc61cd64314a2e1
#
_cell.length_a   1.000
_cell.length_b   1.000
_cell.length_c   1.000
_cell.angle_alpha   90.00
_cell.angle_beta   90.00
_cell.angle_gamma   90.00
#
_symmetry.space_group_name_H-M   'P 1'
#
loop_
_entity.id
_entity.type
_entity.pdbx_description
1 polymer ?
#
loop_
_entity_poly.entity_id
_entity_poly.type
_entity_poly.pdbx_seq_one_letter_code
_entity_poly.pdbx_strand_id
1 'polypeptide(L)'
;MAPRIACIVRFIKNQTIQITMSDPSPPTPHYRRIAELLRLTLTSGALRTGDRIISARKLAEREQVSLPTALEALRYLEAEGLIIARPRSGYFVHQIISAGERPGTASLPVPVPVTMSAIARSLFGSAEARLVPLGAALPDPAWLPVDTLQRALQTAGRRLDARGQSYSLPPGRADLRRKIAARAAQWGALFGADDLIITAGATQALRLALRAVCQPGDAVAIEQPAYFGTLLLLEDLGLKALQIPTDPVEGLLLAPLEEALQRHRPAAVLASPTVQNPLGASMPVARKRDLVALLAGMGIPLIEDDVYGDLAGDAQRPPACKAFDRCGNVIYCSSLSKTLAPGWRIGWIAAGRYHSTVLQARMAGEWAGAPLIEAAASELLASGDYDRHLRQLKLRIAQGMQAIIAQVETSFPPGTRVAAPEAGFLIWVKLPSKIDALEVHRRALALGIGVSPGPLFSPGAAELQNFLRLNGANEATRHLLKAVEQLGRLCHDLASGH
;
A
#
# COMPACT_ATOMS: atom_id res chain seq x y z
N MET A 1 -12.97 49.32 9.17
CA MET A 1 -11.85 49.88 9.96
C MET A 1 -10.99 48.72 10.42
N ALA A 2 -9.85 48.53 9.80
CA ALA A 2 -8.86 47.53 10.14
C ALA A 2 -7.72 48.19 10.92
N PRO A 3 -7.09 47.58 11.88
CA PRO A 3 -5.80 48.03 12.38
C PRO A 3 -4.66 47.27 11.68
N ARG A 4 -3.79 48.06 11.06
CA ARG A 4 -2.47 47.64 10.58
C ARG A 4 -1.57 47.34 11.78
N ILE A 5 -0.91 46.20 11.77
CA ILE A 5 0.21 45.93 12.71
C ILE A 5 1.48 46.30 11.94
N ALA A 6 2.17 47.33 12.42
CA ALA A 6 3.42 47.81 11.92
C ALA A 6 4.57 46.93 12.45
N CYS A 7 5.42 46.48 11.54
CA CYS A 7 6.67 45.82 11.84
C CYS A 7 7.73 46.85 12.25
N ILE A 8 8.21 46.82 13.50
CA ILE A 8 9.30 47.69 13.98
C ILE A 8 10.60 46.96 13.73
N VAL A 9 11.35 47.42 12.74
CA VAL A 9 12.76 47.00 12.54
C VAL A 9 13.64 47.92 13.40
N ARG A 10 14.27 47.38 14.42
CA ARG A 10 15.35 48.07 15.16
C ARG A 10 16.68 47.64 14.61
N PHE A 11 17.38 48.56 13.98
CA PHE A 11 18.80 48.46 13.64
C PHE A 11 19.64 48.57 14.93
N ILE A 12 20.44 47.58 15.24
CA ILE A 12 21.57 47.68 16.16
C ILE A 12 22.83 47.41 15.35
N LYS A 13 23.76 48.33 15.45
CA LYS A 13 25.05 48.36 14.75
C LYS A 13 26.02 47.26 15.28
N ASN A 14 26.74 46.70 14.33
CA ASN A 14 28.05 46.02 14.48
C ASN A 14 28.09 44.81 15.43
N GLN A 15 27.71 43.63 14.94
CA GLN A 15 28.39 42.39 15.23
C GLN A 15 28.27 41.50 14.01
N THR A 16 29.40 41.07 13.47
CA THR A 16 29.50 40.04 12.42
C THR A 16 29.03 38.73 12.99
N ILE A 17 27.78 38.34 12.72
CA ILE A 17 27.29 37.00 13.06
C ILE A 17 27.81 36.08 11.97
N GLN A 18 28.84 35.29 12.28
CA GLN A 18 29.13 34.08 11.52
C GLN A 18 27.95 33.14 11.66
N ILE A 19 27.17 33.01 10.57
CA ILE A 19 26.20 31.93 10.44
C ILE A 19 27.01 30.68 10.20
N THR A 20 27.29 29.95 11.27
CA THR A 20 27.69 28.54 11.18
C THR A 20 26.49 27.78 10.68
N MET A 21 26.49 27.47 9.39
CA MET A 21 25.62 26.44 8.83
C MET A 21 26.07 25.10 9.42
N SER A 22 25.46 24.69 10.51
CA SER A 22 25.54 23.33 11.02
C SER A 22 24.32 22.59 10.51
N ASP A 23 24.48 21.85 9.43
CA ASP A 23 24.13 20.45 9.35
C ASP A 23 24.62 19.82 8.03
N PRO A 24 25.73 19.08 8.02
CA PRO A 24 25.94 18.13 6.96
C PRO A 24 25.23 16.83 7.40
N SER A 25 24.08 16.53 6.78
CA SER A 25 23.68 15.13 6.65
C SER A 25 24.92 14.33 6.27
N PRO A 26 25.16 13.14 6.87
CA PRO A 26 26.37 12.38 6.57
C PRO A 26 26.49 12.22 5.05
N PRO A 27 27.67 12.47 4.45
CA PRO A 27 27.84 12.45 3.01
C PRO A 27 27.39 11.10 2.48
N THR A 28 26.45 11.11 1.55
CA THR A 28 25.97 9.91 0.88
C THR A 28 27.18 9.12 0.37
N PRO A 29 27.37 7.84 0.75
CA PRO A 29 28.52 7.06 0.34
C PRO A 29 28.73 7.09 -1.17
N HIS A 30 29.95 7.24 -1.65
CA HIS A 30 30.25 7.40 -3.08
C HIS A 30 29.63 6.30 -3.95
N TYR A 31 29.60 5.07 -3.47
CA TYR A 31 29.01 3.95 -4.21
C TYR A 31 27.50 4.13 -4.45
N ARG A 32 26.75 4.69 -3.50
CA ARG A 32 25.32 4.97 -3.67
C ARG A 32 25.04 6.03 -4.72
N ARG A 33 25.86 7.09 -4.76
CA ARG A 33 25.76 8.13 -5.80
C ARG A 33 26.03 7.53 -7.19
N ILE A 34 26.99 6.63 -7.32
CA ILE A 34 27.32 5.96 -8.58
C ILE A 34 26.21 4.99 -8.97
N ALA A 35 25.65 4.24 -8.02
CA ALA A 35 24.50 3.36 -8.25
C ALA A 35 23.30 4.15 -8.76
N GLU A 36 23.03 5.34 -8.21
CA GLU A 36 21.93 6.19 -8.64
C GLU A 36 22.12 6.73 -10.07
N LEU A 37 23.34 7.16 -10.43
CA LEU A 37 23.66 7.55 -11.80
C LEU A 37 23.47 6.42 -12.82
N LEU A 38 23.88 5.20 -12.44
CA LEU A 38 23.64 4.01 -13.28
C LEU A 38 22.15 3.67 -13.35
N ARG A 39 21.42 3.80 -12.27
CA ARG A 39 19.96 3.59 -12.23
C ARG A 39 19.24 4.54 -13.20
N LEU A 40 19.59 5.84 -13.19
CA LEU A 40 19.05 6.80 -14.15
C LEU A 40 19.35 6.40 -15.60
N THR A 41 20.52 5.83 -15.87
CA THR A 41 20.88 5.32 -17.21
C THR A 41 20.04 4.10 -17.59
N LEU A 42 19.77 3.20 -16.64
CA LEU A 42 18.92 2.03 -16.84
C LEU A 42 17.44 2.43 -17.06
N THR A 43 16.94 3.42 -16.33
CA THR A 43 15.55 3.89 -16.43
C THR A 43 15.30 4.82 -17.62
N SER A 44 16.33 5.45 -18.18
CA SER A 44 16.22 6.34 -19.36
C SER A 44 15.89 5.62 -20.68
N GLY A 45 15.88 4.28 -20.68
CA GLY A 45 15.67 3.46 -21.88
C GLY A 45 16.90 3.37 -22.81
N ALA A 46 18.05 3.90 -22.38
CA ALA A 46 19.30 3.84 -23.14
C ALA A 46 19.87 2.42 -23.23
N LEU A 47 19.51 1.54 -22.31
CA LEU A 47 19.89 0.13 -22.27
C LEU A 47 18.64 -0.75 -22.21
N ARG A 48 18.70 -1.93 -22.82
CA ARG A 48 17.61 -2.93 -22.82
C ARG A 48 17.94 -4.09 -21.90
N THR A 49 16.95 -4.80 -21.41
CA THR A 49 17.15 -6.06 -20.68
C THR A 49 18.03 -7.00 -21.48
N GLY A 50 19.08 -7.51 -20.86
CA GLY A 50 20.10 -8.33 -21.50
C GLY A 50 21.31 -7.57 -22.07
N ASP A 51 21.26 -6.24 -22.13
CA ASP A 51 22.41 -5.43 -22.57
C ASP A 51 23.52 -5.49 -21.54
N ARG A 52 24.76 -5.47 -22.02
CA ARG A 52 25.94 -5.45 -21.17
C ARG A 52 26.18 -4.03 -20.65
N ILE A 53 26.28 -3.88 -19.33
CA ILE A 53 26.63 -2.59 -18.73
C ILE A 53 28.15 -2.38 -18.66
N ILE A 54 28.53 -1.15 -18.35
CA ILE A 54 29.92 -0.74 -18.21
C ILE A 54 30.67 -1.65 -17.20
N SER A 55 31.89 -2.08 -17.54
CA SER A 55 32.69 -2.89 -16.60
C SER A 55 33.11 -2.10 -15.38
N ALA A 56 33.31 -2.78 -14.24
CA ALA A 56 33.72 -2.14 -12.98
C ALA A 56 34.99 -1.30 -13.12
N ARG A 57 35.95 -1.72 -13.94
CA ARG A 57 37.18 -0.94 -14.22
C ARG A 57 36.89 0.34 -14.98
N LYS A 58 36.12 0.26 -16.07
CA LYS A 58 35.72 1.44 -16.83
C LYS A 58 34.81 2.39 -16.02
N LEU A 59 33.98 1.83 -15.14
CA LEU A 59 33.16 2.61 -14.21
C LEU A 59 34.01 3.36 -13.20
N ALA A 60 35.01 2.70 -12.63
CA ALA A 60 35.97 3.31 -11.70
C ALA A 60 36.75 4.45 -12.36
N GLU A 61 37.23 4.25 -13.59
CA GLU A 61 37.93 5.27 -14.38
C GLU A 61 37.01 6.48 -14.69
N ARG A 62 35.77 6.21 -15.17
CA ARG A 62 34.83 7.28 -15.56
C ARG A 62 34.38 8.14 -14.36
N GLU A 63 34.10 7.50 -13.24
CA GLU A 63 33.61 8.18 -12.04
C GLU A 63 34.74 8.63 -11.08
N GLN A 64 36.00 8.41 -11.47
CA GLN A 64 37.22 8.74 -10.69
C GLN A 64 37.17 8.19 -9.25
N VAL A 65 36.76 6.94 -9.09
CA VAL A 65 36.68 6.23 -7.81
C VAL A 65 37.56 4.99 -7.79
N SER A 66 37.76 4.41 -6.60
CA SER A 66 38.47 3.14 -6.47
C SER A 66 37.66 1.98 -7.10
N LEU A 67 38.35 0.95 -7.60
CA LEU A 67 37.70 -0.24 -8.12
C LEU A 67 36.77 -0.93 -7.09
N PRO A 68 37.13 -1.05 -5.80
CA PRO A 68 36.21 -1.53 -4.78
C PRO A 68 34.90 -0.72 -4.69
N THR A 69 34.96 0.61 -4.74
CA THR A 69 33.78 1.49 -4.70
C THR A 69 32.86 1.28 -5.92
N ALA A 70 33.46 1.11 -7.11
CA ALA A 70 32.70 0.81 -8.33
C ALA A 70 32.04 -0.59 -8.27
N LEU A 71 32.75 -1.58 -7.72
CA LEU A 71 32.19 -2.92 -7.51
C LEU A 71 31.05 -2.91 -6.48
N GLU A 72 31.17 -2.12 -5.43
CA GLU A 72 30.14 -1.97 -4.41
C GLU A 72 28.87 -1.34 -5.00
N ALA A 73 29.02 -0.32 -5.86
CA ALA A 73 27.88 0.25 -6.60
C ALA A 73 27.19 -0.79 -7.52
N LEU A 74 27.94 -1.62 -8.22
CA LEU A 74 27.39 -2.67 -9.04
C LEU A 74 26.71 -3.77 -8.22
N ARG A 75 27.30 -4.19 -7.10
CA ARG A 75 26.69 -5.15 -6.18
C ARG A 75 25.41 -4.59 -5.54
N TYR A 76 25.38 -3.30 -5.28
CA TYR A 76 24.19 -2.64 -4.78
C TYR A 76 23.03 -2.72 -5.80
N LEU A 77 23.31 -2.43 -7.09
CA LEU A 77 22.30 -2.58 -8.17
C LEU A 77 21.94 -4.04 -8.46
N GLU A 78 22.85 -4.97 -8.25
CA GLU A 78 22.59 -6.41 -8.35
C GLU A 78 21.69 -6.90 -7.21
N ALA A 79 21.92 -6.43 -5.99
CA ALA A 79 21.06 -6.71 -4.84
C ALA A 79 19.65 -6.14 -5.01
N GLU A 80 19.51 -5.03 -5.76
CA GLU A 80 18.23 -4.47 -6.17
C GLU A 80 17.59 -5.18 -7.39
N GLY A 81 18.24 -6.21 -7.93
CA GLY A 81 17.73 -6.97 -9.08
C GLY A 81 17.74 -6.22 -10.41
N LEU A 82 18.34 -5.04 -10.49
CA LEU A 82 18.41 -4.24 -11.72
C LEU A 82 19.43 -4.79 -12.72
N ILE A 83 20.46 -5.44 -12.23
CA ILE A 83 21.52 -6.04 -13.03
C ILE A 83 21.87 -7.42 -12.50
N ILE A 84 22.48 -8.26 -13.33
CA ILE A 84 22.95 -9.60 -12.97
C ILE A 84 24.40 -9.80 -13.37
N ALA A 85 25.21 -10.35 -12.47
CA ALA A 85 26.56 -10.77 -12.81
C ALA A 85 26.55 -12.10 -13.58
N ARG A 86 27.22 -12.15 -14.75
CA ARG A 86 27.50 -13.40 -15.46
C ARG A 86 29.00 -13.75 -15.30
N PRO A 87 29.34 -14.96 -14.81
CA PRO A 87 30.70 -15.38 -14.60
C PRO A 87 31.57 -15.14 -15.85
N ARG A 88 32.72 -14.50 -15.69
CA ARG A 88 33.68 -14.14 -16.76
C ARG A 88 33.16 -13.17 -17.83
N SER A 89 31.88 -12.77 -17.81
CA SER A 89 31.25 -11.94 -18.86
C SER A 89 30.94 -10.52 -18.39
N GLY A 90 30.87 -10.26 -17.08
CA GLY A 90 30.57 -8.96 -16.50
C GLY A 90 29.09 -8.83 -16.05
N TYR A 91 28.61 -7.60 -15.93
CA TYR A 91 27.26 -7.29 -15.49
C TYR A 91 26.35 -6.99 -16.68
N PHE A 92 25.11 -7.42 -16.59
CA PHE A 92 24.09 -7.28 -17.63
C PHE A 92 22.81 -6.71 -17.02
N VAL A 93 22.05 -5.94 -17.76
CA VAL A 93 20.74 -5.47 -17.34
C VAL A 93 19.82 -6.68 -17.15
N HIS A 94 19.34 -6.87 -15.93
CA HIS A 94 18.46 -7.98 -15.59
C HIS A 94 16.99 -7.60 -15.77
N GLN A 95 16.62 -6.44 -15.26
CA GLN A 95 15.27 -5.91 -15.42
C GLN A 95 15.32 -4.40 -15.58
N ILE A 96 14.82 -3.89 -16.69
CA ILE A 96 14.45 -2.48 -16.74
C ILE A 96 13.08 -2.41 -16.08
N ILE A 97 13.01 -1.88 -14.87
CA ILE A 97 11.77 -1.29 -14.39
C ILE A 97 11.57 -0.09 -15.33
N SER A 98 10.88 -0.32 -16.44
CA SER A 98 10.30 0.80 -17.17
C SER A 98 9.43 1.47 -16.14
N ALA A 99 9.81 2.64 -15.66
CA ALA A 99 8.88 3.55 -15.04
C ALA A 99 7.69 3.55 -15.98
N GLY A 100 6.57 2.98 -15.54
CA GLY A 100 5.38 2.86 -16.37
C GLY A 100 5.20 4.23 -17.01
N GLU A 101 4.83 4.27 -18.29
CA GLU A 101 4.61 5.53 -19.00
C GLU A 101 4.01 6.52 -18.02
N ARG A 102 4.74 7.61 -17.74
CA ARG A 102 4.19 8.69 -16.91
C ARG A 102 2.83 8.98 -17.50
N PRO A 103 1.75 9.00 -16.70
CA PRO A 103 0.44 9.32 -17.23
C PRO A 103 0.63 10.52 -18.13
N GLY A 104 0.35 10.37 -19.45
CA GLY A 104 0.45 11.47 -20.41
C GLY A 104 -0.32 12.64 -19.81
N THR A 105 -0.09 13.87 -20.26
CA THR A 105 -0.78 15.07 -19.81
C THR A 105 -2.30 14.83 -19.78
N ALA A 106 -2.72 14.16 -18.71
CA ALA A 106 -4.11 13.80 -18.48
C ALA A 106 -4.86 15.12 -18.23
N SER A 107 -6.03 15.25 -18.79
CA SER A 107 -6.98 16.28 -18.40
C SER A 107 -7.08 16.29 -16.87
N LEU A 108 -7.13 17.49 -16.27
CA LEU A 108 -7.21 17.65 -14.82
C LEU A 108 -8.30 16.74 -14.24
N PRO A 109 -8.02 16.02 -13.14
CA PRO A 109 -8.98 15.14 -12.54
C PRO A 109 -10.24 15.89 -12.14
N VAL A 110 -11.41 15.30 -12.43
CA VAL A 110 -12.73 15.85 -12.07
C VAL A 110 -13.43 14.87 -11.14
N PRO A 111 -14.21 15.33 -10.15
CA PRO A 111 -15.02 14.46 -9.32
C PRO A 111 -16.05 13.69 -10.15
N VAL A 112 -16.04 12.36 -10.06
CA VAL A 112 -16.97 11.49 -10.78
C VAL A 112 -17.80 10.65 -9.80
N PRO A 113 -19.10 10.41 -10.11
CA PRO A 113 -19.91 9.43 -9.38
C PRO A 113 -19.28 8.05 -9.49
N VAL A 114 -19.41 7.24 -8.44
CA VAL A 114 -18.93 5.86 -8.41
C VAL A 114 -20.10 4.90 -8.64
N THR A 115 -19.91 3.91 -9.53
CA THR A 115 -20.92 2.90 -9.87
C THR A 115 -20.30 1.51 -9.95
N MET A 116 -19.77 1.04 -8.83
CA MET A 116 -18.97 -0.19 -8.73
C MET A 116 -19.78 -1.44 -8.40
N SER A 117 -20.96 -1.28 -7.77
CA SER A 117 -21.72 -2.40 -7.22
C SER A 117 -22.15 -3.43 -8.28
N ALA A 118 -22.42 -3.02 -9.52
CA ALA A 118 -22.77 -3.93 -10.60
C ALA A 118 -21.57 -4.81 -11.02
N ILE A 119 -20.40 -4.21 -11.20
CA ILE A 119 -19.17 -4.93 -11.55
C ILE A 119 -18.76 -5.85 -10.39
N ALA A 120 -18.77 -5.34 -9.17
CA ALA A 120 -18.45 -6.11 -7.98
C ALA A 120 -19.38 -7.33 -7.80
N ARG A 121 -20.69 -7.17 -7.96
CA ARG A 121 -21.65 -8.30 -7.91
C ARG A 121 -21.36 -9.35 -8.97
N SER A 122 -21.05 -8.94 -10.20
CA SER A 122 -20.70 -9.86 -11.29
C SER A 122 -19.45 -10.68 -10.95
N LEU A 123 -18.48 -10.07 -10.28
CA LEU A 123 -17.18 -10.67 -9.97
C LEU A 123 -17.19 -11.51 -8.68
N PHE A 124 -18.01 -11.14 -7.69
CA PHE A 124 -18.10 -11.82 -6.40
C PHE A 124 -19.29 -12.78 -6.27
N GLY A 125 -20.24 -12.73 -7.19
CA GLY A 125 -21.41 -13.63 -7.19
C GLY A 125 -21.09 -15.10 -7.44
N SER A 126 -19.85 -15.43 -7.84
CA SER A 126 -19.32 -16.79 -8.01
C SER A 126 -18.48 -17.30 -6.82
N ALA A 127 -18.58 -16.65 -5.65
CA ALA A 127 -17.75 -16.96 -4.47
C ALA A 127 -17.91 -18.39 -3.89
N GLU A 128 -18.91 -19.14 -4.32
CA GLU A 128 -19.12 -20.55 -3.89
C GLU A 128 -18.21 -21.55 -4.63
N ALA A 129 -17.58 -21.18 -5.73
CA ALA A 129 -16.65 -22.07 -6.43
C ALA A 129 -15.31 -22.11 -5.70
N ARG A 130 -14.72 -23.30 -5.55
CA ARG A 130 -13.33 -23.48 -5.08
C ARG A 130 -12.36 -23.00 -6.16
N LEU A 131 -12.18 -21.68 -6.27
CA LEU A 131 -11.28 -21.06 -7.23
C LEU A 131 -9.84 -21.07 -6.72
N VAL A 132 -8.88 -21.19 -7.64
CA VAL A 132 -7.49 -20.82 -7.35
C VAL A 132 -7.45 -19.32 -7.05
N PRO A 133 -7.02 -18.88 -5.85
CA PRO A 133 -7.32 -17.53 -5.33
C PRO A 133 -6.31 -16.48 -5.79
N LEU A 134 -6.01 -16.40 -7.10
CA LEU A 134 -5.07 -15.42 -7.63
C LEU A 134 -5.63 -13.98 -7.60
N GLY A 135 -6.94 -13.80 -7.48
CA GLY A 135 -7.58 -12.47 -7.41
C GLY A 135 -7.81 -11.94 -5.98
N ALA A 136 -7.76 -12.79 -4.96
CA ALA A 136 -8.00 -12.39 -3.58
C ALA A 136 -6.81 -11.63 -2.99
N ALA A 137 -7.02 -10.53 -2.28
CA ALA A 137 -5.95 -9.83 -1.56
C ALA A 137 -5.84 -10.36 -0.12
N LEU A 138 -5.59 -11.65 0.05
CA LEU A 138 -5.51 -12.34 1.33
C LEU A 138 -4.32 -13.32 1.32
N PRO A 139 -3.61 -13.47 2.45
CA PRO A 139 -2.63 -14.54 2.60
C PRO A 139 -3.28 -15.92 2.49
N ASP A 140 -2.51 -16.88 2.01
CA ASP A 140 -2.93 -18.29 1.95
C ASP A 140 -3.45 -18.77 3.31
N PRO A 141 -4.65 -19.35 3.40
CA PRO A 141 -5.19 -19.86 4.65
C PRO A 141 -4.27 -20.89 5.34
N ALA A 142 -3.46 -21.65 4.59
CA ALA A 142 -2.49 -22.60 5.12
C ALA A 142 -1.34 -21.91 5.90
N TRP A 143 -1.15 -20.61 5.71
CA TRP A 143 -0.13 -19.83 6.40
C TRP A 143 -0.63 -19.22 7.72
N LEU A 144 -1.92 -19.28 7.99
CA LEU A 144 -2.48 -18.76 9.24
C LEU A 144 -2.00 -19.59 10.43
N PRO A 145 -1.63 -18.98 11.57
CA PRO A 145 -1.10 -19.68 12.74
C PRO A 145 -2.24 -20.28 13.58
N VAL A 146 -2.99 -21.23 13.01
CA VAL A 146 -4.27 -21.77 13.57
C VAL A 146 -4.12 -22.22 15.02
N ASP A 147 -3.09 -23.01 15.36
CA ASP A 147 -2.88 -23.48 16.72
C ASP A 147 -2.63 -22.32 17.72
N THR A 148 -1.92 -21.30 17.27
CA THR A 148 -1.65 -20.10 18.09
C THR A 148 -2.91 -19.27 18.28
N LEU A 149 -3.74 -19.14 17.25
CA LEU A 149 -5.04 -18.48 17.33
C LEU A 149 -5.98 -19.23 18.29
N GLN A 150 -6.02 -20.56 18.22
CA GLN A 150 -6.83 -21.40 19.11
C GLN A 150 -6.37 -21.27 20.57
N ARG A 151 -5.06 -21.32 20.84
CA ARG A 151 -4.53 -21.11 22.19
C ARG A 151 -4.88 -19.73 22.75
N ALA A 152 -4.80 -18.68 21.93
CA ALA A 152 -5.18 -17.32 22.34
C ALA A 152 -6.67 -17.25 22.71
N LEU A 153 -7.55 -17.87 21.92
CA LEU A 153 -8.99 -17.96 22.19
C LEU A 153 -9.28 -18.71 23.49
N GLN A 154 -8.62 -19.84 23.71
CA GLN A 154 -8.78 -20.64 24.94
C GLN A 154 -8.30 -19.84 26.17
N THR A 155 -7.16 -19.17 26.08
CA THR A 155 -6.63 -18.34 27.15
C THR A 155 -7.57 -17.18 27.48
N ALA A 156 -8.04 -16.47 26.44
CA ALA A 156 -9.02 -15.41 26.59
C ALA A 156 -10.31 -15.91 27.22
N GLY A 157 -10.85 -17.04 26.76
CA GLY A 157 -12.08 -17.63 27.28
C GLY A 157 -12.00 -18.02 28.75
N ARG A 158 -10.83 -18.51 29.22
CA ARG A 158 -10.60 -18.83 30.64
C ARG A 158 -10.46 -17.61 31.53
N ARG A 159 -9.99 -16.50 31.00
CA ARG A 159 -9.77 -15.24 31.72
C ARG A 159 -11.01 -14.34 31.77
N LEU A 160 -11.90 -14.50 30.81
CA LEU A 160 -13.15 -13.75 30.76
C LEU A 160 -14.16 -14.33 31.74
N ASP A 161 -14.49 -13.56 32.79
CA ASP A 161 -15.61 -13.83 33.69
C ASP A 161 -16.96 -13.50 33.00
N ALA A 162 -18.06 -13.61 33.73
CA ALA A 162 -19.40 -13.29 33.24
C ALA A 162 -19.50 -11.84 32.72
N ARG A 163 -18.76 -10.89 33.31
CA ARG A 163 -18.70 -9.50 32.83
C ARG A 163 -17.94 -9.38 31.51
N GLY A 164 -16.90 -10.19 31.34
CA GLY A 164 -16.15 -10.26 30.09
C GLY A 164 -16.91 -10.91 28.94
N GLN A 165 -18.05 -11.58 29.20
CA GLN A 165 -18.98 -12.10 28.18
C GLN A 165 -20.03 -11.04 27.76
N SER A 166 -20.10 -9.90 28.46
CA SER A 166 -20.99 -8.81 28.12
C SER A 166 -20.46 -8.02 26.92
N TYR A 167 -21.21 -7.00 26.48
CA TYR A 167 -20.84 -6.16 25.36
C TYR A 167 -19.47 -5.48 25.54
N SER A 168 -18.61 -5.57 24.53
CA SER A 168 -17.43 -4.70 24.40
C SER A 168 -17.86 -3.38 23.77
N LEU A 169 -18.32 -2.46 24.63
CA LEU A 169 -18.80 -1.15 24.18
C LEU A 169 -17.66 -0.31 23.58
N PRO A 170 -17.94 0.59 22.63
CA PRO A 170 -16.95 1.53 22.13
C PRO A 170 -16.33 2.35 23.28
N PRO A 171 -15.04 2.62 23.24
CA PRO A 171 -14.10 2.42 22.12
C PRO A 171 -13.49 1.01 22.02
N GLY A 172 -14.01 -0.01 22.72
CA GLY A 172 -13.47 -1.36 22.73
C GLY A 172 -12.50 -1.60 23.91
N ARG A 173 -12.02 -2.86 24.05
CA ARG A 173 -11.22 -3.30 25.21
C ARG A 173 -9.94 -2.48 25.38
N ALA A 174 -9.75 -1.97 26.59
CA ALA A 174 -8.61 -1.11 26.93
C ALA A 174 -7.25 -1.84 26.86
N ASP A 175 -7.21 -3.16 27.17
CA ASP A 175 -6.00 -3.96 27.07
C ASP A 175 -5.57 -4.11 25.60
N LEU A 176 -6.48 -4.38 24.67
CA LEU A 176 -6.20 -4.44 23.23
C LEU A 176 -5.72 -3.07 22.71
N ARG A 177 -6.41 -1.98 23.07
CA ARG A 177 -6.04 -0.63 22.65
C ARG A 177 -4.62 -0.26 23.11
N ARG A 178 -4.25 -0.61 24.36
CA ARG A 178 -2.87 -0.42 24.87
C ARG A 178 -1.83 -1.20 24.06
N LYS A 179 -2.12 -2.44 23.66
CA LYS A 179 -1.19 -3.25 22.85
C LYS A 179 -1.01 -2.70 21.43
N ILE A 180 -2.10 -2.23 20.83
CA ILE A 180 -2.05 -1.58 19.51
C ILE A 180 -1.23 -0.27 19.59
N ALA A 181 -1.48 0.58 20.60
CA ALA A 181 -0.73 1.83 20.78
C ALA A 181 0.77 1.57 21.01
N ALA A 182 1.12 0.57 21.84
CA ALA A 182 2.51 0.20 22.08
C ALA A 182 3.23 -0.29 20.81
N ARG A 183 2.54 -1.01 19.93
CA ARG A 183 3.09 -1.40 18.62
C ARG A 183 3.24 -0.19 17.69
N ALA A 184 2.25 0.68 17.68
CA ALA A 184 2.28 1.86 16.85
C ALA A 184 3.43 2.83 17.21
N ALA A 185 3.79 2.91 18.49
CA ALA A 185 4.95 3.67 18.94
C ALA A 185 6.28 3.20 18.31
N GLN A 186 6.41 1.92 17.92
CA GLN A 186 7.63 1.37 17.30
C GLN A 186 7.93 1.97 15.92
N TRP A 187 6.91 2.43 15.20
CA TRP A 187 7.06 3.14 13.92
C TRP A 187 6.80 4.65 14.01
N GLY A 188 6.81 5.19 15.23
CA GLY A 188 6.78 6.63 15.47
C GLY A 188 5.40 7.25 15.59
N ALA A 189 4.32 6.46 15.72
CA ALA A 189 3.00 7.00 15.99
C ALA A 189 2.92 7.67 17.37
N LEU A 190 2.23 8.79 17.43
CA LEU A 190 2.10 9.62 18.64
C LEU A 190 0.67 9.59 19.20
N PHE A 191 -0.02 8.45 19.09
CA PHE A 191 -1.33 8.26 19.70
C PHE A 191 -1.28 7.24 20.84
N GLY A 192 -2.09 7.45 21.86
CA GLY A 192 -2.26 6.57 23.01
C GLY A 192 -3.41 5.59 22.85
N ALA A 193 -3.65 4.79 23.88
CA ALA A 193 -4.77 3.84 23.91
C ALA A 193 -6.14 4.55 23.85
N ASP A 194 -6.25 5.73 24.41
CA ASP A 194 -7.53 6.47 24.48
C ASP A 194 -7.86 7.19 23.17
N ASP A 195 -6.90 7.31 22.25
CA ASP A 195 -7.12 7.82 20.89
C ASP A 195 -7.67 6.74 19.94
N LEU A 196 -7.69 5.48 20.38
CA LEU A 196 -8.06 4.32 19.56
C LEU A 196 -9.51 3.90 19.79
N ILE A 197 -10.18 3.57 18.66
CA ILE A 197 -11.50 2.93 18.65
C ILE A 197 -11.35 1.61 17.90
N ILE A 198 -11.75 0.50 18.52
CA ILE A 198 -11.75 -0.83 17.90
C ILE A 198 -12.94 -0.95 16.95
N THR A 199 -12.69 -1.55 15.79
CA THR A 199 -13.65 -1.73 14.70
C THR A 199 -13.69 -3.18 14.19
N ALA A 200 -14.76 -3.53 13.47
CA ALA A 200 -14.92 -4.82 12.81
C ALA A 200 -14.09 -4.88 11.49
N GLY A 201 -12.79 -4.65 11.61
CA GLY A 201 -11.83 -4.57 10.50
C GLY A 201 -11.72 -3.17 9.89
N ALA A 202 -10.76 -3.01 8.97
CA ALA A 202 -10.43 -1.72 8.36
C ALA A 202 -11.57 -1.13 7.53
N THR A 203 -12.41 -1.95 6.88
CA THR A 203 -13.55 -1.46 6.09
C THR A 203 -14.52 -0.64 6.95
N GLN A 204 -14.81 -1.09 8.18
CA GLN A 204 -15.60 -0.29 9.11
C GLN A 204 -14.86 0.97 9.56
N ALA A 205 -13.56 0.87 9.84
CA ALA A 205 -12.75 2.03 10.21
C ALA A 205 -12.79 3.13 9.12
N LEU A 206 -12.60 2.75 7.85
CA LEU A 206 -12.67 3.64 6.70
C LEU A 206 -14.08 4.25 6.51
N ARG A 207 -15.14 3.43 6.67
CA ARG A 207 -16.51 3.92 6.61
C ARG A 207 -16.80 4.97 7.69
N LEU A 208 -16.36 4.71 8.93
CA LEU A 208 -16.50 5.65 10.05
C LEU A 208 -15.70 6.93 9.81
N ALA A 209 -14.47 6.81 9.28
CA ALA A 209 -13.64 7.95 8.90
C ALA A 209 -14.33 8.84 7.87
N LEU A 210 -14.82 8.25 6.77
CA LEU A 210 -15.54 8.97 5.72
C LEU A 210 -16.79 9.66 6.27
N ARG A 211 -17.61 8.96 7.06
CA ARG A 211 -18.81 9.54 7.68
C ARG A 211 -18.52 10.67 8.67
N ALA A 212 -17.32 10.69 9.26
CA ALA A 212 -16.94 11.74 10.19
C ALA A 212 -16.56 13.06 9.50
N VAL A 213 -16.14 13.01 8.24
CA VAL A 213 -15.57 14.18 7.53
C VAL A 213 -16.25 14.51 6.21
N CYS A 214 -17.18 13.66 5.72
CA CYS A 214 -17.87 13.84 4.44
C CYS A 214 -19.39 13.80 4.61
N GLN A 215 -20.09 14.50 3.71
CA GLN A 215 -21.54 14.43 3.50
C GLN A 215 -21.85 13.84 2.12
N PRO A 216 -23.02 13.19 1.89
CA PRO A 216 -23.42 12.74 0.58
C PRO A 216 -23.31 13.85 -0.48
N GLY A 217 -22.70 13.53 -1.61
CA GLY A 217 -22.41 14.49 -2.68
C GLY A 217 -21.02 15.08 -2.66
N ASP A 218 -20.30 15.01 -1.53
CA ASP A 218 -18.91 15.49 -1.43
C ASP A 218 -17.96 14.69 -2.31
N ALA A 219 -16.87 15.35 -2.73
CA ALA A 219 -15.75 14.71 -3.40
C ALA A 219 -14.70 14.25 -2.38
N VAL A 220 -14.15 13.06 -2.60
CA VAL A 220 -12.99 12.53 -1.87
C VAL A 220 -11.87 12.28 -2.87
N ALA A 221 -10.69 12.87 -2.62
CA ALA A 221 -9.51 12.59 -3.42
C ALA A 221 -8.98 11.20 -3.06
N ILE A 222 -8.77 10.36 -4.08
CA ILE A 222 -8.30 8.98 -3.95
C ILE A 222 -7.18 8.70 -4.95
N GLU A 223 -6.40 7.68 -4.70
CA GLU A 223 -5.39 7.17 -5.62
C GLU A 223 -6.01 6.62 -6.92
N GLN A 224 -5.27 6.69 -8.02
CA GLN A 224 -5.63 6.08 -9.30
C GLN A 224 -4.46 5.18 -9.78
N PRO A 225 -4.64 3.85 -9.87
CA PRO A 225 -5.85 3.07 -9.49
C PRO A 225 -6.10 3.05 -7.98
N ALA A 226 -7.35 2.83 -7.56
CA ALA A 226 -7.77 2.75 -6.17
C ALA A 226 -8.22 1.33 -5.79
N TYR A 227 -8.13 0.99 -4.52
CA TYR A 227 -8.73 -0.24 -4.01
C TYR A 227 -10.25 -0.25 -4.24
N PHE A 228 -10.77 -1.32 -4.85
CA PHE A 228 -12.21 -1.40 -5.17
C PHE A 228 -13.13 -1.30 -3.95
N GLY A 229 -12.67 -1.75 -2.76
CA GLY A 229 -13.42 -1.60 -1.52
C GLY A 229 -13.59 -0.12 -1.13
N THR A 230 -12.61 0.73 -1.42
CA THR A 230 -12.75 2.19 -1.27
C THR A 230 -13.83 2.73 -2.20
N LEU A 231 -13.83 2.30 -3.47
CA LEU A 231 -14.84 2.72 -4.45
C LEU A 231 -16.24 2.28 -4.02
N LEU A 232 -16.41 1.06 -3.51
CA LEU A 232 -17.68 0.59 -2.95
C LEU A 232 -18.15 1.41 -1.74
N LEU A 233 -17.22 1.84 -0.88
CA LEU A 233 -17.55 2.70 0.26
C LEU A 233 -17.99 4.10 -0.19
N LEU A 234 -17.35 4.67 -1.22
CA LEU A 234 -17.75 5.96 -1.78
C LEU A 234 -19.16 5.87 -2.40
N GLU A 235 -19.43 4.81 -3.15
CA GLU A 235 -20.77 4.55 -3.75
C GLU A 235 -21.84 4.43 -2.66
N ASP A 236 -21.60 3.61 -1.62
CA ASP A 236 -22.53 3.37 -0.51
C ASP A 236 -22.84 4.66 0.28
N LEU A 237 -21.87 5.55 0.38
CA LEU A 237 -22.02 6.82 1.09
C LEU A 237 -22.47 7.98 0.19
N GLY A 238 -22.71 7.74 -1.09
CA GLY A 238 -23.11 8.76 -2.06
C GLY A 238 -22.03 9.81 -2.33
N LEU A 239 -20.75 9.43 -2.20
CA LEU A 239 -19.60 10.30 -2.39
C LEU A 239 -19.06 10.21 -3.83
N LYS A 240 -18.38 11.26 -4.28
CA LYS A 240 -17.71 11.32 -5.58
C LYS A 240 -16.23 11.03 -5.46
N ALA A 241 -15.68 10.29 -6.41
CA ALA A 241 -14.23 10.03 -6.49
C ALA A 241 -13.54 11.15 -7.29
N LEU A 242 -12.51 11.77 -6.70
CA LEU A 242 -11.56 12.64 -7.37
C LEU A 242 -10.24 11.86 -7.48
N GLN A 243 -9.99 11.26 -8.63
CA GLN A 243 -8.88 10.34 -8.84
C GLN A 243 -7.57 11.10 -9.07
N ILE A 244 -6.58 10.82 -8.26
CA ILE A 244 -5.24 11.42 -8.32
C ILE A 244 -4.25 10.40 -8.86
N PRO A 245 -3.48 10.73 -9.90
CA PRO A 245 -2.47 9.82 -10.46
C PRO A 245 -1.51 9.31 -9.39
N THR A 246 -1.24 8.00 -9.45
CA THR A 246 -0.37 7.31 -8.49
C THR A 246 0.73 6.58 -9.23
N ASP A 247 1.96 6.83 -8.83
CA ASP A 247 3.16 6.22 -9.41
C ASP A 247 3.50 4.90 -8.69
N PRO A 248 3.92 3.83 -9.40
CA PRO A 248 4.28 2.56 -8.77
C PRO A 248 5.45 2.63 -7.78
N VAL A 249 6.31 3.66 -7.87
CA VAL A 249 7.49 3.84 -7.01
C VAL A 249 7.27 4.96 -6.00
N GLU A 250 6.76 6.11 -6.45
CA GLU A 250 6.60 7.30 -5.61
C GLU A 250 5.28 7.35 -4.84
N GLY A 251 4.32 6.48 -5.17
CA GLY A 251 2.96 6.51 -4.62
C GLY A 251 2.13 7.67 -5.18
N LEU A 252 1.22 8.19 -4.38
CA LEU A 252 0.35 9.31 -4.75
C LEU A 252 1.16 10.55 -5.18
N LEU A 253 0.90 11.07 -6.39
CA LEU A 253 1.65 12.21 -6.92
C LEU A 253 1.18 13.52 -6.29
N LEU A 254 2.10 14.23 -5.58
CA LEU A 254 1.75 15.41 -4.78
C LEU A 254 1.40 16.64 -5.64
N ALA A 255 2.06 16.87 -6.77
CA ALA A 255 1.77 18.04 -7.60
C ALA A 255 0.36 17.97 -8.23
N PRO A 256 -0.07 16.84 -8.87
CA PRO A 256 -1.46 16.70 -9.29
C PRO A 256 -2.46 16.74 -8.14
N LEU A 257 -2.09 16.22 -6.95
CA LEU A 257 -2.93 16.33 -5.78
C LEU A 257 -3.14 17.78 -5.38
N GLU A 258 -2.07 18.56 -5.22
CA GLU A 258 -2.13 19.96 -4.80
C GLU A 258 -3.02 20.80 -5.75
N GLU A 259 -2.86 20.63 -7.07
CA GLU A 259 -3.70 21.29 -8.07
C GLU A 259 -5.17 20.89 -7.92
N ALA A 260 -5.46 19.59 -7.74
CA ALA A 260 -6.81 19.09 -7.54
C ALA A 260 -7.44 19.61 -6.25
N LEU A 261 -6.65 19.68 -5.14
CA LEU A 261 -7.10 20.23 -3.86
C LEU A 261 -7.48 21.73 -3.96
N GLN A 262 -6.67 22.51 -4.66
CA GLN A 262 -6.93 23.95 -4.86
C GLN A 262 -8.21 24.16 -5.69
N ARG A 263 -8.40 23.37 -6.74
CA ARG A 263 -9.51 23.51 -7.68
C ARG A 263 -10.84 22.99 -7.17
N HIS A 264 -10.84 21.80 -6.55
CA HIS A 264 -12.06 21.07 -6.20
C HIS A 264 -12.38 21.05 -4.72
N ARG A 265 -11.43 21.37 -3.85
CA ARG A 265 -11.57 21.37 -2.38
C ARG A 265 -12.32 20.14 -1.87
N PRO A 266 -11.82 18.92 -2.10
CA PRO A 266 -12.49 17.71 -1.64
C PRO A 266 -12.61 17.71 -0.10
N ALA A 267 -13.63 17.02 0.42
CA ALA A 267 -13.87 16.93 1.86
C ALA A 267 -12.76 16.14 2.59
N ALA A 268 -12.10 15.22 1.89
CA ALA A 268 -11.01 14.41 2.43
C ALA A 268 -10.09 13.90 1.31
N VAL A 269 -8.89 13.49 1.69
CA VAL A 269 -8.01 12.61 0.90
C VAL A 269 -8.03 11.23 1.55
N LEU A 270 -8.28 10.15 0.78
CA LEU A 270 -8.16 8.77 1.22
C LEU A 270 -7.07 8.09 0.42
N ALA A 271 -6.03 7.61 1.07
CA ALA A 271 -4.87 7.00 0.44
C ALA A 271 -4.31 5.83 1.27
N SER A 272 -3.58 4.94 0.59
CA SER A 272 -2.78 3.85 1.17
C SER A 272 -1.29 4.10 0.92
N PRO A 273 -0.64 5.03 1.64
CA PRO A 273 0.75 5.43 1.35
C PRO A 273 1.79 4.34 1.60
N THR A 274 1.40 3.24 2.26
CA THR A 274 2.26 2.09 2.52
C THR A 274 1.64 0.85 1.89
N VAL A 275 2.28 0.30 0.86
CA VAL A 275 1.82 -0.86 0.07
C VAL A 275 0.42 -0.63 -0.51
N GLN A 276 0.34 0.28 -1.45
CA GLN A 276 -0.88 0.66 -2.14
C GLN A 276 -1.53 -0.52 -2.88
N ASN A 277 -2.83 -0.64 -2.80
CA ASN A 277 -3.60 -1.63 -3.56
C ASN A 277 -4.31 -0.95 -4.76
N PRO A 278 -3.98 -1.33 -6.03
CA PRO A 278 -3.37 -2.60 -6.46
C PRO A 278 -1.86 -2.54 -6.79
N LEU A 279 -1.21 -1.38 -6.79
CA LEU A 279 0.14 -1.21 -7.33
C LEU A 279 1.25 -1.84 -6.48
N GLY A 280 1.01 -2.03 -5.17
CA GLY A 280 2.06 -2.39 -4.22
C GLY A 280 3.05 -1.26 -3.91
N ALA A 281 2.82 -0.06 -4.43
CA ALA A 281 3.67 1.11 -4.22
C ALA A 281 3.77 1.50 -2.74
N SER A 282 4.94 1.91 -2.31
CA SER A 282 5.16 2.48 -0.97
C SER A 282 5.76 3.87 -1.09
N MET A 283 5.00 4.88 -0.67
CA MET A 283 5.44 6.27 -0.71
C MET A 283 6.69 6.47 0.16
N PRO A 284 7.76 7.08 -0.35
CA PRO A 284 8.95 7.41 0.43
C PRO A 284 8.61 8.24 1.66
N VAL A 285 9.35 8.03 2.76
CA VAL A 285 9.09 8.68 4.06
C VAL A 285 9.07 10.21 3.96
N ALA A 286 9.94 10.81 3.15
CA ALA A 286 9.96 12.25 2.92
C ALA A 286 8.65 12.72 2.31
N ARG A 287 8.14 12.02 1.29
CA ARG A 287 6.89 12.38 0.61
C ARG A 287 5.65 12.18 1.49
N LYS A 288 5.66 11.18 2.40
CA LYS A 288 4.60 11.03 3.42
C LYS A 288 4.55 12.26 4.33
N ARG A 289 5.70 12.81 4.69
CA ARG A 289 5.83 14.02 5.49
C ARG A 289 5.30 15.24 4.74
N ASP A 290 5.66 15.36 3.45
CA ASP A 290 5.20 16.44 2.57
C ASP A 290 3.68 16.37 2.36
N LEU A 291 3.12 15.16 2.14
CA LEU A 291 1.67 14.94 2.04
C LEU A 291 0.93 15.42 3.29
N VAL A 292 1.41 15.02 4.47
CA VAL A 292 0.80 15.44 5.75
C VAL A 292 0.88 16.95 5.94
N ALA A 293 2.02 17.57 5.61
CA ALA A 293 2.21 19.02 5.72
C ALA A 293 1.29 19.79 4.74
N LEU A 294 1.19 19.34 3.48
CA LEU A 294 0.30 19.92 2.48
C LEU A 294 -1.16 19.93 2.96
N LEU A 295 -1.65 18.77 3.38
CA LEU A 295 -3.04 18.60 3.80
C LEU A 295 -3.35 19.34 5.10
N ALA A 296 -2.41 19.38 6.03
CA ALA A 296 -2.55 20.18 7.27
C ALA A 296 -2.64 21.67 6.97
N GLY A 297 -1.81 22.19 6.03
CA GLY A 297 -1.83 23.59 5.59
C GLY A 297 -3.15 24.00 4.93
N MET A 298 -3.83 23.06 4.26
CA MET A 298 -5.13 23.29 3.63
C MET A 298 -6.32 22.95 4.51
N GLY A 299 -6.11 22.35 5.70
CA GLY A 299 -7.17 21.93 6.60
C GLY A 299 -7.98 20.72 6.12
N ILE A 300 -7.50 19.99 5.09
CA ILE A 300 -8.16 18.82 4.50
C ILE A 300 -7.69 17.56 5.21
N PRO A 301 -8.59 16.71 5.78
CA PRO A 301 -8.21 15.48 6.47
C PRO A 301 -7.62 14.44 5.52
N LEU A 302 -6.59 13.72 6.01
CA LEU A 302 -6.09 12.51 5.41
C LEU A 302 -6.70 11.30 6.10
N ILE A 303 -7.40 10.45 5.36
CA ILE A 303 -7.79 9.11 5.78
C ILE A 303 -6.71 8.16 5.27
N GLU A 304 -5.92 7.60 6.18
CA GLU A 304 -4.84 6.69 5.85
C GLU A 304 -5.27 5.23 6.05
N ASP A 305 -5.36 4.46 4.95
CA ASP A 305 -5.54 3.01 4.98
C ASP A 305 -4.19 2.31 5.05
N ASP A 306 -3.87 1.75 6.22
CA ASP A 306 -2.57 1.16 6.50
C ASP A 306 -2.68 -0.31 6.91
N VAL A 307 -3.47 -1.09 6.18
CA VAL A 307 -3.68 -2.53 6.47
C VAL A 307 -2.48 -3.40 6.09
N TYR A 308 -1.57 -2.90 5.26
CA TYR A 308 -0.37 -3.61 4.83
C TYR A 308 0.90 -3.14 5.54
N GLY A 309 0.83 -2.12 6.39
CA GLY A 309 2.00 -1.48 7.00
C GLY A 309 2.96 -2.44 7.69
N ASP A 310 2.45 -3.44 8.41
CA ASP A 310 3.28 -4.45 9.08
C ASP A 310 3.96 -5.44 8.09
N LEU A 311 3.52 -5.49 6.83
CA LEU A 311 4.16 -6.28 5.76
C LEU A 311 5.24 -5.48 5.02
N ALA A 312 5.33 -4.17 5.22
CA ALA A 312 6.32 -3.32 4.60
C ALA A 312 7.65 -3.34 5.37
N GLY A 313 8.76 -3.19 4.63
CA GLY A 313 10.12 -3.19 5.15
C GLY A 313 10.60 -4.56 5.63
N ASP A 314 11.91 -4.78 5.54
CA ASP A 314 12.52 -6.05 5.91
C ASP A 314 12.68 -6.18 7.44
N ALA A 315 13.50 -5.32 8.05
CA ALA A 315 13.81 -5.36 9.47
C ALA A 315 12.91 -4.44 10.31
N GLN A 316 12.54 -3.28 9.78
CA GLN A 316 11.71 -2.30 10.47
C GLN A 316 10.58 -1.83 9.55
N ARG A 317 9.38 -1.75 10.11
CA ARG A 317 8.25 -1.15 9.45
C ARG A 317 8.49 0.35 9.21
N PRO A 318 8.25 0.87 7.98
CA PRO A 318 8.34 2.30 7.74
C PRO A 318 7.24 3.06 8.50
N PRO A 319 7.49 4.33 8.90
CA PRO A 319 6.47 5.14 9.54
C PRO A 319 5.29 5.38 8.58
N ALA A 320 4.08 5.32 9.14
CA ALA A 320 2.86 5.76 8.48
C ALA A 320 2.78 7.29 8.45
N CYS A 321 1.90 7.87 7.62
CA CYS A 321 1.64 9.32 7.61
C CYS A 321 1.23 9.84 8.99
N LYS A 322 0.50 9.04 9.76
CA LYS A 322 0.11 9.35 11.14
C LYS A 322 1.29 9.70 12.05
N ALA A 323 2.49 9.18 11.81
CA ALA A 323 3.69 9.51 12.57
C ALA A 323 4.12 11.00 12.44
N PHE A 324 3.70 11.65 11.36
CA PHE A 324 4.02 13.06 11.05
C PHE A 324 2.90 14.03 11.41
N ASP A 325 1.75 13.53 11.84
CA ASP A 325 0.57 14.32 12.19
C ASP A 325 0.77 15.05 13.53
N ARG A 326 0.83 16.36 13.49
CA ARG A 326 0.98 17.24 14.68
C ARG A 326 -0.30 17.96 15.07
N CYS A 327 -1.30 17.98 14.22
CA CYS A 327 -2.55 18.74 14.44
C CYS A 327 -3.81 17.85 14.52
N GLY A 328 -3.65 16.52 14.52
CA GLY A 328 -4.76 15.58 14.57
C GLY A 328 -5.54 15.47 13.24
N ASN A 329 -4.91 15.83 12.10
CA ASN A 329 -5.57 15.86 10.80
C ASN A 329 -5.53 14.53 10.03
N VAL A 330 -4.72 13.56 10.48
CA VAL A 330 -4.65 12.22 9.89
C VAL A 330 -5.54 11.27 10.67
N ILE A 331 -6.51 10.68 9.99
CA ILE A 331 -7.37 9.60 10.47
C ILE A 331 -6.74 8.28 10.03
N TYR A 332 -6.08 7.59 10.95
CA TYR A 332 -5.35 6.37 10.70
C TYR A 332 -6.26 5.14 10.88
N CYS A 333 -6.34 4.29 9.86
CA CYS A 333 -7.15 3.07 9.84
C CYS A 333 -6.25 1.85 9.56
N SER A 334 -6.41 0.78 10.35
CA SER A 334 -5.67 -0.46 10.12
C SER A 334 -6.42 -1.69 10.64
N SER A 335 -5.88 -2.90 10.43
CA SER A 335 -6.47 -4.16 10.90
C SER A 335 -5.47 -5.30 10.98
N LEU A 336 -5.85 -6.41 11.64
CA LEU A 336 -5.12 -7.68 11.64
C LEU A 336 -5.45 -8.58 10.44
N SER A 337 -6.31 -8.12 9.51
CA SER A 337 -6.86 -8.98 8.44
C SER A 337 -5.81 -9.44 7.41
N LYS A 338 -4.75 -8.65 7.19
CA LYS A 338 -3.72 -8.97 6.20
C LYS A 338 -2.49 -9.65 6.79
N THR A 339 -2.39 -9.65 8.11
CA THR A 339 -1.20 -10.10 8.81
C THR A 339 -1.44 -11.27 9.76
N LEU A 340 -2.70 -11.54 10.14
CA LEU A 340 -2.99 -12.56 11.14
C LEU A 340 -4.23 -13.41 10.80
N ALA A 341 -5.43 -12.84 10.99
CA ALA A 341 -6.67 -13.61 10.90
C ALA A 341 -7.80 -12.75 10.30
N PRO A 342 -8.08 -12.85 9.00
CA PRO A 342 -9.16 -12.11 8.36
C PRO A 342 -10.53 -12.35 9.02
N GLY A 343 -10.79 -13.59 9.47
CA GLY A 343 -12.04 -13.99 10.09
C GLY A 343 -12.30 -13.41 11.49
N TRP A 344 -11.27 -12.91 12.18
CA TRP A 344 -11.42 -12.30 13.51
C TRP A 344 -12.06 -10.92 13.46
N ARG A 345 -12.06 -10.29 12.32
CA ARG A 345 -12.68 -8.97 12.12
C ARG A 345 -12.20 -7.92 13.13
N ILE A 346 -10.90 -7.88 13.41
CA ILE A 346 -10.28 -6.86 14.26
C ILE A 346 -9.61 -5.79 13.42
N GLY A 347 -10.05 -4.55 13.59
CA GLY A 347 -9.44 -3.34 13.08
C GLY A 347 -9.48 -2.23 14.13
N TRP A 348 -8.93 -1.09 13.80
CA TRP A 348 -8.93 0.09 14.67
C TRP A 348 -8.78 1.38 13.87
N ILE A 349 -9.16 2.47 14.50
CA ILE A 349 -9.04 3.82 14.00
C ILE A 349 -8.46 4.74 15.08
N ALA A 350 -7.46 5.54 14.71
CA ALA A 350 -6.93 6.65 15.49
C ALA A 350 -7.27 7.95 14.75
N ALA A 351 -8.38 8.58 15.15
CA ALA A 351 -9.05 9.62 14.38
C ALA A 351 -8.55 11.05 14.66
N GLY A 352 -7.57 11.22 15.55
CA GLY A 352 -7.05 12.54 15.90
C GLY A 352 -8.14 13.49 16.38
N ARG A 353 -8.22 14.69 15.83
CA ARG A 353 -9.24 15.70 16.21
C ARG A 353 -10.68 15.28 15.90
N TYR A 354 -10.89 14.24 15.09
CA TYR A 354 -12.21 13.71 14.73
C TYR A 354 -12.69 12.58 15.64
N HIS A 355 -11.94 12.28 16.74
CA HIS A 355 -12.19 11.14 17.62
C HIS A 355 -13.65 11.11 18.14
N SER A 356 -14.17 12.21 18.67
CA SER A 356 -15.53 12.28 19.21
C SER A 356 -16.61 12.00 18.16
N THR A 357 -16.45 12.54 16.95
CA THR A 357 -17.38 12.30 15.83
C THR A 357 -17.36 10.85 15.38
N VAL A 358 -16.16 10.25 15.28
CA VAL A 358 -16.00 8.84 14.93
C VAL A 358 -16.58 7.93 16.02
N LEU A 359 -16.37 8.26 17.29
CA LEU A 359 -16.93 7.49 18.42
C LEU A 359 -18.47 7.53 18.41
N GLN A 360 -19.07 8.68 18.17
CA GLN A 360 -20.53 8.81 18.02
C GLN A 360 -21.05 7.99 16.84
N ALA A 361 -20.39 8.07 15.67
CA ALA A 361 -20.76 7.29 14.49
C ALA A 361 -20.63 5.77 14.74
N ARG A 362 -19.61 5.35 15.50
CA ARG A 362 -19.42 3.95 15.91
C ARG A 362 -20.54 3.48 16.83
N MET A 363 -20.95 4.28 17.81
CA MET A 363 -22.03 3.96 18.71
C MET A 363 -23.39 3.90 18.01
N ALA A 364 -23.63 4.77 17.01
CA ALA A 364 -24.87 4.79 16.25
C ALA A 364 -25.00 3.64 15.25
N GLY A 365 -23.88 3.16 14.71
CA GLY A 365 -23.88 2.14 13.65
C GLY A 365 -23.79 0.71 14.17
N GLU A 366 -22.85 0.45 15.07
CA GLU A 366 -22.63 -0.88 15.64
C GLU A 366 -22.34 -0.74 17.13
N TRP A 367 -23.24 -1.22 17.94
CA TRP A 367 -23.27 -1.01 19.38
C TRP A 367 -22.05 -1.59 20.12
N ALA A 368 -21.52 -2.74 19.70
CA ALA A 368 -20.46 -3.42 20.44
C ALA A 368 -19.54 -4.25 19.53
N GLY A 369 -18.33 -4.55 20.03
CA GLY A 369 -17.41 -5.53 19.45
C GLY A 369 -17.64 -6.94 20.03
N ALA A 370 -16.79 -7.89 19.61
CA ALA A 370 -16.77 -9.28 20.08
C ALA A 370 -15.72 -9.43 21.22
N PRO A 371 -16.10 -9.42 22.49
CA PRO A 371 -15.17 -9.31 23.62
C PRO A 371 -14.16 -10.45 23.68
N LEU A 372 -14.56 -11.69 23.32
CA LEU A 372 -13.67 -12.85 23.28
C LEU A 372 -12.57 -12.68 22.20
N ILE A 373 -12.94 -12.19 21.03
CA ILE A 373 -11.98 -12.00 19.93
C ILE A 373 -11.04 -10.82 20.23
N GLU A 374 -11.56 -9.74 20.80
CA GLU A 374 -10.72 -8.62 21.23
C GLU A 374 -9.72 -9.04 22.33
N ALA A 375 -10.16 -9.87 23.30
CA ALA A 375 -9.29 -10.41 24.33
C ALA A 375 -8.22 -11.35 23.75
N ALA A 376 -8.60 -12.26 22.85
CA ALA A 376 -7.66 -13.15 22.18
C ALA A 376 -6.62 -12.38 21.34
N ALA A 377 -7.04 -11.33 20.64
CA ALA A 377 -6.13 -10.45 19.92
C ALA A 377 -5.14 -9.74 20.86
N SER A 378 -5.62 -9.27 22.04
CA SER A 378 -4.77 -8.66 23.05
C SER A 378 -3.72 -9.65 23.59
N GLU A 379 -4.09 -10.89 23.88
CA GLU A 379 -3.16 -11.96 24.31
C GLU A 379 -2.09 -12.22 23.25
N LEU A 380 -2.49 -12.31 22.00
CA LEU A 380 -1.60 -12.61 20.87
C LEU A 380 -0.57 -11.48 20.65
N LEU A 381 -1.00 -10.24 20.71
CA LEU A 381 -0.11 -9.08 20.60
C LEU A 381 0.83 -8.93 21.81
N ALA A 382 0.49 -9.55 22.96
CA ALA A 382 1.30 -9.53 24.16
C ALA A 382 2.38 -10.63 24.19
N SER A 383 2.14 -11.78 23.54
CA SER A 383 2.97 -12.99 23.70
C SER A 383 4.23 -13.01 22.81
N GLY A 384 4.38 -12.06 21.87
CA GLY A 384 5.42 -12.11 20.84
C GLY A 384 5.18 -13.14 19.72
N ASP A 385 4.09 -13.90 19.80
CA ASP A 385 3.73 -14.88 18.77
C ASP A 385 3.34 -14.20 17.46
N TYR A 386 2.70 -13.01 17.55
CA TYR A 386 2.39 -12.21 16.38
C TYR A 386 3.66 -11.82 15.60
N ASP A 387 4.71 -11.36 16.28
CA ASP A 387 5.95 -10.94 15.61
C ASP A 387 6.70 -12.12 15.00
N ARG A 388 6.65 -13.30 15.66
CA ARG A 388 7.21 -14.55 15.11
C ARG A 388 6.47 -14.97 13.85
N HIS A 389 5.15 -14.95 13.90
CA HIS A 389 4.29 -15.25 12.76
C HIS A 389 4.53 -14.25 11.60
N LEU A 390 4.59 -12.96 11.90
CA LEU A 390 4.79 -11.91 10.89
C LEU A 390 6.11 -12.07 10.12
N ARG A 391 7.21 -12.41 10.82
CA ARG A 391 8.49 -12.72 10.16
C ARG A 391 8.40 -13.92 9.22
N GLN A 392 7.73 -14.99 9.63
CA GLN A 392 7.52 -16.18 8.78
C GLN A 392 6.61 -15.85 7.59
N LEU A 393 5.55 -15.09 7.82
CA LEU A 393 4.62 -14.67 6.77
C LEU A 393 5.32 -13.85 5.69
N LYS A 394 6.17 -12.87 6.06
CA LYS A 394 6.96 -12.07 5.11
C LYS A 394 7.86 -12.95 4.23
N LEU A 395 8.55 -13.93 4.82
CA LEU A 395 9.41 -14.86 4.06
C LEU A 395 8.59 -15.69 3.06
N ARG A 396 7.44 -16.24 3.48
CA ARG A 396 6.56 -17.01 2.59
C ARG A 396 5.98 -16.13 1.46
N ILE A 397 5.57 -14.90 1.78
CA ILE A 397 5.11 -13.92 0.80
C ILE A 397 6.19 -13.66 -0.25
N ALA A 398 7.43 -13.41 0.16
CA ALA A 398 8.53 -13.14 -0.76
C ALA A 398 8.76 -14.33 -1.71
N GLN A 399 8.72 -15.57 -1.22
CA GLN A 399 8.84 -16.79 -2.02
C GLN A 399 7.68 -16.95 -3.01
N GLY A 400 6.43 -16.76 -2.54
CA GLY A 400 5.25 -16.85 -3.40
C GLY A 400 5.24 -15.78 -4.50
N MET A 401 5.59 -14.53 -4.14
CA MET A 401 5.74 -13.42 -5.08
C MET A 401 6.74 -13.76 -6.19
N GLN A 402 7.94 -14.17 -5.81
CA GLN A 402 9.00 -14.51 -6.76
C GLN A 402 8.57 -15.63 -7.71
N ALA A 403 7.96 -16.69 -7.21
CA ALA A 403 7.53 -17.83 -8.01
C ALA A 403 6.42 -17.45 -9.01
N ILE A 404 5.43 -16.67 -8.56
CA ILE A 404 4.31 -16.25 -9.42
C ILE A 404 4.79 -15.26 -10.47
N ILE A 405 5.64 -14.29 -10.13
CA ILE A 405 6.20 -13.33 -11.08
C ILE A 405 7.01 -14.08 -12.16
N ALA A 406 7.91 -14.99 -11.78
CA ALA A 406 8.68 -15.79 -12.72
C ALA A 406 7.78 -16.62 -13.67
N GLN A 407 6.69 -17.17 -13.15
CA GLN A 407 5.72 -17.91 -13.96
C GLN A 407 4.96 -17.00 -14.92
N VAL A 408 4.60 -15.78 -14.52
CA VAL A 408 3.97 -14.78 -15.41
C VAL A 408 4.94 -14.39 -16.52
N GLU A 409 6.20 -14.07 -16.20
CA GLU A 409 7.23 -13.69 -17.17
C GLU A 409 7.49 -14.76 -18.22
N THR A 410 7.36 -16.04 -17.86
CA THR A 410 7.61 -17.17 -18.77
C THR A 410 6.39 -17.60 -19.58
N SER A 411 5.18 -17.40 -19.07
CA SER A 411 3.96 -17.98 -19.66
C SER A 411 2.99 -16.97 -20.28
N PHE A 412 3.18 -15.66 -20.04
CA PHE A 412 2.29 -14.65 -20.60
C PHE A 412 2.78 -14.13 -21.96
N PRO A 413 1.89 -13.52 -22.79
CA PRO A 413 2.27 -13.06 -24.12
C PRO A 413 3.34 -11.97 -24.08
N PRO A 414 4.18 -11.89 -25.15
CA PRO A 414 5.14 -10.80 -25.31
C PRO A 414 4.48 -9.43 -25.20
N GLY A 415 5.14 -8.51 -24.49
CA GLY A 415 4.58 -7.18 -24.19
C GLY A 415 3.83 -7.11 -22.87
N THR A 416 3.63 -8.23 -22.16
CA THR A 416 3.19 -8.22 -20.76
C THR A 416 4.25 -7.55 -19.87
N ARG A 417 3.82 -6.70 -18.95
CA ARG A 417 4.69 -6.04 -17.97
C ARG A 417 4.18 -6.34 -16.56
N VAL A 418 5.08 -6.67 -15.66
CA VAL A 418 4.79 -6.95 -14.25
C VAL A 418 5.43 -5.87 -13.40
N ALA A 419 4.64 -5.17 -12.60
CA ALA A 419 5.18 -4.35 -11.53
C ALA A 419 5.39 -5.24 -10.29
N ALA A 420 6.65 -5.47 -9.93
CA ALA A 420 7.02 -6.18 -8.71
C ALA A 420 7.15 -5.17 -7.57
N PRO A 421 6.27 -5.19 -6.57
CA PRO A 421 6.37 -4.29 -5.44
C PRO A 421 7.53 -4.70 -4.52
N GLU A 422 8.15 -3.72 -3.85
CA GLU A 422 9.18 -3.97 -2.83
C GLU A 422 8.61 -4.61 -1.56
N ALA A 423 7.30 -4.50 -1.33
CA ALA A 423 6.62 -5.01 -0.14
C ALA A 423 5.17 -5.40 -0.42
N GLY A 424 4.58 -6.15 0.52
CA GLY A 424 3.23 -6.68 0.36
C GLY A 424 3.17 -7.89 -0.55
N PHE A 425 2.03 -8.15 -1.16
CA PHE A 425 1.81 -9.37 -1.94
C PHE A 425 0.90 -9.18 -3.17
N LEU A 426 0.76 -7.94 -3.62
CA LEU A 426 -0.06 -7.61 -4.78
C LEU A 426 0.82 -7.45 -6.01
N ILE A 427 0.49 -8.17 -7.08
CA ILE A 427 1.21 -8.15 -8.35
C ILE A 427 0.31 -7.45 -9.36
N TRP A 428 0.76 -6.32 -9.90
CA TRP A 428 0.04 -5.58 -10.92
C TRP A 428 0.61 -5.91 -12.29
N VAL A 429 -0.22 -6.49 -13.15
CA VAL A 429 0.18 -7.00 -14.47
C VAL A 429 -0.50 -6.16 -15.55
N LYS A 430 0.30 -5.53 -16.43
CA LYS A 430 -0.17 -4.88 -17.66
C LYS A 430 -0.08 -5.88 -18.81
N LEU A 431 -1.20 -6.23 -19.39
CA LEU A 431 -1.30 -7.07 -20.57
C LEU A 431 -1.13 -6.23 -21.85
N PRO A 432 -0.83 -6.84 -23.01
CA PRO A 432 -0.93 -6.18 -24.30
C PRO A 432 -2.28 -5.49 -24.49
N SER A 433 -2.29 -4.31 -25.12
CA SER A 433 -3.48 -3.43 -25.21
C SER A 433 -4.71 -4.06 -25.89
N LYS A 434 -4.52 -5.12 -26.68
CA LYS A 434 -5.59 -5.86 -27.35
C LYS A 434 -6.37 -6.81 -26.42
N ILE A 435 -5.85 -7.08 -25.22
CA ILE A 435 -6.42 -8.08 -24.31
C ILE A 435 -7.33 -7.36 -23.31
N ASP A 436 -8.62 -7.72 -23.32
CA ASP A 436 -9.58 -7.23 -22.32
C ASP A 436 -9.50 -8.07 -21.04
N ALA A 437 -9.17 -7.42 -19.92
CA ALA A 437 -9.04 -8.06 -18.63
C ALA A 437 -10.39 -8.59 -18.06
N LEU A 438 -11.52 -8.02 -18.46
CA LEU A 438 -12.84 -8.56 -18.08
C LEU A 438 -13.10 -9.89 -18.80
N GLU A 439 -12.71 -10.00 -20.07
CA GLU A 439 -12.82 -11.25 -20.81
C GLU A 439 -11.83 -12.31 -20.26
N VAL A 440 -10.60 -11.90 -19.91
CA VAL A 440 -9.65 -12.78 -19.20
C VAL A 440 -10.30 -13.29 -17.90
N HIS A 441 -10.88 -12.41 -17.08
CA HIS A 441 -11.53 -12.80 -15.85
C HIS A 441 -12.65 -13.80 -16.08
N ARG A 442 -13.55 -13.52 -17.03
CA ARG A 442 -14.70 -14.39 -17.37
C ARG A 442 -14.25 -15.80 -17.80
N ARG A 443 -13.26 -15.91 -18.68
CA ARG A 443 -12.74 -17.21 -19.13
C ARG A 443 -11.94 -17.92 -18.05
N ALA A 444 -11.16 -17.18 -17.25
CA ALA A 444 -10.40 -17.72 -16.12
C ALA A 444 -11.33 -18.35 -15.06
N LEU A 445 -12.48 -17.73 -14.77
CA LEU A 445 -13.51 -18.30 -13.88
C LEU A 445 -14.00 -19.66 -14.36
N ALA A 446 -14.22 -19.82 -15.68
CA ALA A 446 -14.62 -21.11 -16.26
C ALA A 446 -13.55 -22.20 -16.10
N LEU A 447 -12.28 -21.81 -15.94
CA LEU A 447 -11.15 -22.70 -15.64
C LEU A 447 -10.94 -22.90 -14.13
N GLY A 448 -11.76 -22.34 -13.27
CA GLY A 448 -11.61 -22.39 -11.81
C GLY A 448 -10.49 -21.45 -11.29
N ILE A 449 -10.17 -20.40 -12.01
CA ILE A 449 -9.11 -19.45 -11.64
C ILE A 449 -9.73 -18.07 -11.37
N GLY A 450 -9.61 -17.57 -10.14
CA GLY A 450 -10.06 -16.24 -9.77
C GLY A 450 -8.96 -15.20 -9.97
N VAL A 451 -9.21 -14.16 -10.78
CA VAL A 451 -8.31 -13.00 -10.96
C VAL A 451 -9.07 -11.70 -10.76
N SER A 452 -8.37 -10.61 -10.44
CA SER A 452 -9.01 -9.29 -10.33
C SER A 452 -8.68 -8.43 -11.55
N PRO A 453 -9.66 -8.11 -12.42
CA PRO A 453 -9.44 -7.30 -13.61
C PRO A 453 -9.29 -5.82 -13.26
N GLY A 454 -8.49 -5.08 -14.05
CA GLY A 454 -8.18 -3.67 -13.88
C GLY A 454 -9.38 -2.73 -13.71
N PRO A 455 -10.47 -2.89 -14.46
CA PRO A 455 -11.67 -2.07 -14.30
C PRO A 455 -12.28 -2.03 -12.89
N LEU A 456 -11.96 -3.00 -12.03
CA LEU A 456 -12.34 -2.95 -10.60
C LEU A 456 -11.68 -1.82 -9.82
N PHE A 457 -10.57 -1.28 -10.29
CA PHE A 457 -9.72 -0.36 -9.54
C PHE A 457 -9.87 1.10 -9.98
N SER A 458 -10.87 1.39 -10.83
CA SER A 458 -11.20 2.77 -11.20
C SER A 458 -12.67 2.87 -11.66
N PRO A 459 -13.41 3.88 -11.22
CA PRO A 459 -14.75 4.15 -11.73
C PRO A 459 -14.63 4.68 -13.17
N GLY A 460 -15.03 3.91 -14.15
CA GLY A 460 -15.08 4.33 -15.55
C GLY A 460 -13.78 4.13 -16.36
N ALA A 461 -12.94 3.20 -15.97
CA ALA A 461 -11.59 3.04 -16.46
C ALA A 461 -11.45 2.28 -17.79
N ALA A 462 -11.64 2.94 -18.89
CA ALA A 462 -11.12 2.49 -20.18
C ALA A 462 -9.59 2.29 -20.14
N GLU A 463 -8.89 3.05 -19.34
CA GLU A 463 -7.41 3.04 -19.19
C GLU A 463 -6.85 1.78 -18.53
N LEU A 464 -7.65 1.04 -17.74
CA LEU A 464 -7.24 -0.16 -17.02
C LEU A 464 -7.81 -1.47 -17.62
N GLN A 465 -8.36 -1.42 -18.82
CA GLN A 465 -8.98 -2.58 -19.47
C GLN A 465 -8.03 -3.75 -19.70
N ASN A 466 -6.75 -3.49 -19.83
CA ASN A 466 -5.72 -4.50 -20.04
C ASN A 466 -4.84 -4.76 -18.83
N PHE A 467 -5.36 -4.56 -17.62
CA PHE A 467 -4.63 -4.82 -16.38
C PHE A 467 -5.25 -5.94 -15.57
N LEU A 468 -4.41 -6.68 -14.85
CA LEU A 468 -4.82 -7.69 -13.87
C LEU A 468 -4.10 -7.43 -12.54
N ARG A 469 -4.78 -7.68 -11.42
CA ARG A 469 -4.12 -7.83 -10.13
C ARG A 469 -4.08 -9.30 -9.74
N LEU A 470 -2.90 -9.81 -9.45
CA LEU A 470 -2.68 -11.14 -8.91
C LEU A 470 -2.25 -11.09 -7.44
N ASN A 471 -2.48 -12.19 -6.74
CA ASN A 471 -2.13 -12.37 -5.34
C ASN A 471 -0.87 -13.22 -5.21
N GLY A 472 0.22 -12.62 -4.72
CA GLY A 472 1.49 -13.32 -4.45
C GLY A 472 1.56 -14.02 -3.10
N ALA A 473 0.59 -13.80 -2.19
CA ALA A 473 0.57 -14.42 -0.89
C ALA A 473 -0.08 -15.81 -0.91
N ASN A 474 0.32 -16.64 -1.85
CA ASN A 474 -0.09 -18.04 -1.99
C ASN A 474 1.11 -18.96 -1.98
N GLU A 475 0.95 -20.17 -1.44
CA GLU A 475 1.97 -21.20 -1.55
C GLU A 475 2.19 -21.57 -3.03
N ALA A 476 3.43 -21.49 -3.50
CA ALA A 476 3.81 -21.77 -4.89
C ALA A 476 3.75 -23.28 -5.21
N THR A 477 2.60 -23.87 -5.00
CA THR A 477 2.35 -25.28 -5.31
C THR A 477 2.37 -25.51 -6.83
N ARG A 478 2.64 -26.76 -7.25
CA ARG A 478 2.54 -27.13 -8.65
C ARG A 478 1.17 -26.83 -9.26
N HIS A 479 0.10 -26.95 -8.43
CA HIS A 479 -1.27 -26.63 -8.86
C HIS A 479 -1.45 -25.12 -9.13
N LEU A 480 -0.97 -24.27 -8.22
CA LEU A 480 -1.02 -22.81 -8.39
C LEU A 480 -0.23 -22.35 -9.61
N LEU A 481 1.03 -22.81 -9.76
CA LEU A 481 1.87 -22.40 -10.90
C LEU A 481 1.28 -22.89 -12.24
N LYS A 482 0.67 -24.07 -12.28
CA LYS A 482 -0.08 -24.54 -13.46
C LYS A 482 -1.29 -23.64 -13.77
N ALA A 483 -1.98 -23.13 -12.76
CA ALA A 483 -3.08 -22.18 -12.96
C ALA A 483 -2.57 -20.84 -13.54
N VAL A 484 -1.42 -20.34 -13.09
CA VAL A 484 -0.79 -19.14 -13.67
C VAL A 484 -0.39 -19.39 -15.13
N GLU A 485 0.17 -20.58 -15.44
CA GLU A 485 0.49 -20.97 -16.81
C GLU A 485 -0.75 -21.04 -17.70
N GLN A 486 -1.86 -21.62 -17.21
CA GLN A 486 -3.14 -21.67 -17.92
C GLN A 486 -3.69 -20.27 -18.21
N LEU A 487 -3.58 -19.37 -17.21
CA LEU A 487 -3.96 -17.96 -17.37
C LEU A 487 -3.11 -17.28 -18.45
N GLY A 488 -1.81 -17.57 -18.51
CA GLY A 488 -0.91 -17.08 -19.55
C GLY A 488 -1.32 -17.55 -20.95
N ARG A 489 -1.63 -18.85 -21.11
CA ARG A 489 -2.14 -19.41 -22.37
C ARG A 489 -3.44 -18.75 -22.81
N LEU A 490 -4.37 -18.56 -21.89
CA LEU A 490 -5.61 -17.81 -22.14
C LEU A 490 -5.35 -16.41 -22.68
N CYS A 491 -4.36 -15.71 -22.11
CA CYS A 491 -3.96 -14.39 -22.60
C CYS A 491 -3.34 -14.46 -24.00
N HIS A 492 -2.59 -15.52 -24.36
CA HIS A 492 -2.09 -15.74 -25.72
C HIS A 492 -3.22 -15.95 -26.72
N ASP A 493 -4.23 -16.77 -26.39
CA ASP A 493 -5.38 -17.03 -27.25
C ASP A 493 -6.14 -15.73 -27.54
N LEU A 494 -6.39 -14.92 -26.51
CA LEU A 494 -7.03 -13.61 -26.66
C LEU A 494 -6.17 -12.60 -27.47
N ALA A 495 -4.86 -12.64 -27.34
CA ALA A 495 -3.96 -11.79 -28.13
C ALA A 495 -3.97 -12.15 -29.62
N SER A 496 -4.21 -13.43 -29.94
CA SER A 496 -4.27 -14.00 -31.31
C SER A 496 -5.65 -13.92 -31.94
N GLY A 497 -6.67 -13.46 -31.21
CA GLY A 497 -8.06 -13.32 -31.71
C GLY A 497 -8.87 -14.63 -31.68
N HIS A 498 -8.48 -15.58 -30.82
CA HIS A 498 -9.14 -16.88 -30.62
C HIS A 498 -9.98 -16.95 -29.35
#